data_58b83a72ea4b6680240206eee402aa3b
#
_entry.id   58b83a72ea4b6680240206eee402aa3b
#
_cell.length_a   1.000
_cell.length_b   1.000
_cell.length_c   1.000
_cell.angle_alpha   90.00
_cell.angle_beta   90.00
_cell.angle_gamma   90.00
#
_symmetry.space_group_name_H-M   'P 1'
#
loop_
_entity.id
_entity.type
_entity.pdbx_description
1 polymer ?
#
loop_
_entity_poly.entity_id
_entity_poly.type
_entity_poly.pdbx_seq_one_letter_code
_entity_poly.pdbx_strand_id
1 'polypeptide(L)'
;SVQLAGGDVFHLKGTRNIHPAINAEKDLLGVQYSKKVSGVNTRVFVAYRLSEAMKLAPVDVVLEPLKYGGEDEATPEKTVTLTVKARELSQLQPLYQFAVSDGHGGSVGELAFQGYDIDEQFVYYYEGMGYLEADPSKAYVSVLDKNGLLSARKEVAAVADAEKLNEFGMTDRGYMEAEGIKVKNGTLYL
;
A
#
# COMPACT_ATOMS: atom_id res chain seq x y z
N SER A 1 7.50 15.88 5.93
CA SER A 1 8.37 15.43 4.83
C SER A 1 9.21 14.25 5.29
N VAL A 2 9.55 13.39 4.36
CA VAL A 2 10.46 12.26 4.57
C VAL A 2 11.71 12.52 3.75
N GLN A 3 12.89 12.47 4.36
CA GLN A 3 14.16 12.56 3.66
C GLN A 3 14.56 11.16 3.21
N LEU A 4 14.82 11.00 1.92
CA LEU A 4 15.20 9.73 1.32
C LEU A 4 16.72 9.55 1.33
N ALA A 5 17.17 8.32 1.22
CA ALA A 5 18.57 8.01 0.93
C ALA A 5 18.94 8.67 -0.41
N GLY A 6 19.99 9.52 -0.41
CA GLY A 6 20.37 10.32 -1.59
C GLY A 6 20.05 11.81 -1.46
N GLY A 7 19.42 12.24 -0.36
CA GLY A 7 19.19 13.65 -0.04
C GLY A 7 17.85 14.22 -0.54
N ASP A 8 17.09 13.46 -1.32
CA ASP A 8 15.78 13.89 -1.79
C ASP A 8 14.78 14.01 -0.63
N VAL A 9 13.91 15.01 -0.72
CA VAL A 9 12.86 15.26 0.27
C VAL A 9 11.49 14.96 -0.33
N PHE A 10 10.83 13.95 0.22
CA PHE A 10 9.46 13.64 -0.12
C PHE A 10 8.49 14.42 0.77
N HIS A 11 7.78 15.36 0.20
CA HIS A 11 6.82 16.16 0.93
C HIS A 11 5.47 15.46 1.01
N LEU A 12 5.00 15.21 2.23
CA LEU A 12 3.71 14.55 2.48
C LEU A 12 2.51 15.43 2.15
N LYS A 13 2.68 16.76 2.04
CA LYS A 13 1.61 17.65 1.62
C LYS A 13 1.11 17.26 0.23
N GLY A 14 -0.19 17.02 0.11
CA GLY A 14 -0.82 16.56 -1.12
C GLY A 14 -0.70 15.05 -1.35
N THR A 15 -0.13 14.30 -0.39
CA THR A 15 -0.20 12.84 -0.39
C THR A 15 -1.66 12.44 -0.23
N ARG A 16 -2.12 11.59 -1.14
CA ARG A 16 -3.44 10.99 -1.04
C ARG A 16 -3.29 9.53 -0.63
N ASN A 17 -3.45 8.64 -0.52
CA ASN A 17 -3.24 7.21 -0.30
C ASN A 17 -2.09 6.93 0.68
N ILE A 18 -2.42 6.86 1.95
CA ILE A 18 -1.54 6.37 3.01
C ILE A 18 -2.03 4.97 3.38
N HIS A 19 -1.16 3.98 3.23
CA HIS A 19 -1.48 2.60 3.51
C HIS A 19 -0.57 2.07 4.61
N PRO A 20 -1.08 1.82 5.83
CA PRO A 20 -0.34 1.11 6.86
C PRO A 20 -0.42 -0.40 6.63
N ALA A 21 0.62 -1.11 7.00
CA ALA A 21 0.65 -2.57 7.03
C ALA A 21 1.38 -3.06 8.29
N ILE A 22 0.88 -4.14 8.88
CA ILE A 22 1.61 -4.87 9.93
C ILE A 22 1.93 -6.23 9.33
N ASN A 23 3.21 -6.63 9.38
CA ASN A 23 3.62 -7.92 8.84
C ASN A 23 2.99 -9.10 9.61
N ALA A 24 3.11 -10.30 9.07
CA ALA A 24 2.45 -11.49 9.65
C ALA A 24 2.96 -11.85 11.05
N GLU A 25 4.20 -11.58 11.36
CA GLU A 25 4.85 -11.77 12.66
C GLU A 25 4.44 -10.73 13.69
N LYS A 26 3.78 -9.65 13.26
CA LYS A 26 3.33 -8.52 14.09
C LYS A 26 4.47 -7.80 14.82
N ASP A 27 5.63 -7.72 14.20
CA ASP A 27 6.80 -7.04 14.74
C ASP A 27 7.23 -5.82 13.93
N LEU A 28 6.73 -5.67 12.69
CA LEU A 28 6.99 -4.54 11.82
C LEU A 28 5.72 -3.75 11.48
N LEU A 29 5.88 -2.43 11.44
CA LEU A 29 4.90 -1.49 10.92
C LEU A 29 5.45 -0.90 9.63
N GLY A 30 4.80 -1.21 8.51
CA GLY A 30 5.01 -0.55 7.24
C GLY A 30 4.07 0.64 7.07
N VAL A 31 4.55 1.70 6.45
CA VAL A 31 3.71 2.83 6.01
C VAL A 31 4.11 3.18 4.59
N GLN A 32 3.12 3.15 3.70
CA GLN A 32 3.29 3.54 2.32
C GLN A 32 2.57 4.87 2.08
N TYR A 33 3.24 5.79 1.40
CA TYR A 33 2.69 7.07 0.96
C TYR A 33 2.80 7.16 -0.56
N SER A 34 1.81 7.74 -1.22
CA SER A 34 1.91 7.98 -2.65
C SER A 34 1.51 9.40 -3.05
N LYS A 35 2.17 9.93 -4.06
CA LYS A 35 1.79 11.15 -4.76
C LYS A 35 2.39 11.17 -6.17
N LYS A 36 1.87 12.06 -7.02
CA LYS A 36 2.53 12.36 -8.30
C LYS A 36 3.70 13.32 -8.09
N VAL A 37 4.87 12.93 -8.58
CA VAL A 37 6.06 13.77 -8.66
C VAL A 37 6.39 13.96 -10.15
N SER A 38 6.37 15.18 -10.63
CA SER A 38 6.57 15.48 -12.06
C SER A 38 5.67 14.66 -13.00
N GLY A 39 4.42 14.42 -12.58
CA GLY A 39 3.45 13.64 -13.35
C GLY A 39 3.51 12.12 -13.16
N VAL A 40 4.56 11.61 -12.56
CA VAL A 40 4.76 10.16 -12.31
C VAL A 40 4.31 9.82 -10.88
N ASN A 41 3.55 8.74 -10.72
CA ASN A 41 3.23 8.25 -9.38
C ASN A 41 4.51 7.78 -8.69
N THR A 42 4.71 8.26 -7.48
CA THR A 42 5.85 7.88 -6.65
C THR A 42 5.33 7.43 -5.30
N ARG A 43 5.78 6.29 -4.84
CA ARG A 43 5.44 5.70 -3.55
C ARG A 43 6.67 5.65 -2.66
N VAL A 44 6.52 6.08 -1.43
CA VAL A 44 7.54 5.94 -0.40
C VAL A 44 7.12 4.82 0.53
N PHE A 45 8.00 3.88 0.75
CA PHE A 45 7.85 2.82 1.74
C PHE A 45 8.76 3.10 2.92
N VAL A 46 8.20 3.00 4.12
CA VAL A 46 8.91 3.19 5.39
C VAL A 46 8.56 2.02 6.29
N ALA A 47 9.56 1.41 6.91
CA ALA A 47 9.36 0.34 7.89
C ALA A 47 9.91 0.71 9.25
N TYR A 48 9.18 0.38 10.30
CA TYR A 48 9.54 0.60 11.70
C TYR A 48 9.39 -0.70 12.50
N ARG A 49 10.13 -0.82 13.59
CA ARG A 49 9.80 -1.80 14.63
C ARG A 49 8.48 -1.42 15.28
N LEU A 50 7.48 -2.29 15.23
CA LEU A 50 6.17 -2.04 15.83
C LEU A 50 6.31 -1.79 17.34
N SER A 51 7.17 -2.54 18.01
CA SER A 51 7.44 -2.36 19.45
C SER A 51 7.95 -0.96 19.80
N GLU A 52 8.79 -0.36 18.95
CA GLU A 52 9.28 1.01 19.18
C GLU A 52 8.16 2.03 18.89
N ALA A 53 7.37 1.82 17.85
CA ALA A 53 6.23 2.68 17.58
C ALA A 53 5.21 2.68 18.74
N MET A 54 5.01 1.53 19.38
CA MET A 54 4.10 1.39 20.52
C MET A 54 4.61 2.04 21.81
N LYS A 55 5.92 2.26 21.97
CA LYS A 55 6.50 2.98 23.11
C LYS A 55 6.34 4.51 23.03
N LEU A 56 6.13 5.07 21.86
CA LEU A 56 5.90 6.50 21.70
C LEU A 56 4.70 6.95 22.53
N ALA A 57 4.83 8.11 23.18
CA ALA A 57 3.72 8.69 23.93
C ALA A 57 2.57 9.03 22.96
N PRO A 58 1.33 8.66 23.28
CA PRO A 58 0.19 9.08 22.48
C PRO A 58 -0.08 10.57 22.68
N VAL A 59 -0.38 11.26 21.59
CA VAL A 59 -0.83 12.65 21.56
C VAL A 59 -2.26 12.74 21.05
N ASP A 60 -3.01 13.73 21.52
CA ASP A 60 -4.33 14.00 21.00
C ASP A 60 -4.22 14.75 19.67
N VAL A 61 -4.87 14.20 18.65
CA VAL A 61 -4.98 14.81 17.34
C VAL A 61 -6.45 15.03 17.01
N VAL A 62 -6.80 16.27 16.78
CA VAL A 62 -8.13 16.65 16.29
C VAL A 62 -8.12 16.46 14.77
N LEU A 63 -8.97 15.56 14.29
CA LEU A 63 -9.13 15.34 12.85
C LEU A 63 -9.95 16.48 12.25
N GLU A 64 -9.69 16.76 10.97
CA GLU A 64 -10.51 17.68 10.19
C GLU A 64 -11.98 17.25 10.30
N PRO A 65 -12.91 18.20 10.47
CA PRO A 65 -14.32 17.87 10.61
C PRO A 65 -14.83 17.09 9.40
N LEU A 66 -15.41 15.94 9.68
CA LEU A 66 -16.05 15.12 8.65
C LEU A 66 -17.48 15.62 8.45
N LYS A 67 -17.83 15.89 7.23
CA LYS A 67 -19.19 16.22 6.79
C LYS A 67 -19.81 15.01 6.11
N TYR A 68 -21.01 14.65 6.49
CA TYR A 68 -21.77 13.56 5.87
C TYR A 68 -23.26 13.89 5.87
N GLY A 69 -24.00 13.32 4.95
CA GLY A 69 -25.38 13.69 4.66
C GLY A 69 -25.46 14.95 3.80
N GLY A 70 -26.64 15.49 3.65
CA GLY A 70 -26.89 16.66 2.81
C GLY A 70 -27.03 16.37 1.33
N GLU A 71 -27.09 15.08 0.95
CA GLU A 71 -27.29 14.67 -0.45
C GLU A 71 -28.76 14.77 -0.86
N ASP A 72 -29.67 14.83 0.10
CA ASP A 72 -31.10 15.05 -0.09
C ASP A 72 -31.71 15.84 1.08
N GLU A 73 -32.94 16.35 0.90
CA GLU A 73 -33.65 17.12 1.94
C GLU A 73 -33.98 16.29 3.20
N ALA A 74 -34.02 14.95 3.09
CA ALA A 74 -34.35 14.06 4.18
C ALA A 74 -33.14 13.75 5.06
N THR A 75 -31.92 13.97 4.56
CA THR A 75 -30.66 13.66 5.26
C THR A 75 -29.86 14.95 5.52
N PRO A 76 -30.13 15.66 6.63
CA PRO A 76 -29.43 16.90 6.92
C PRO A 76 -27.91 16.70 7.06
N GLU A 77 -27.13 17.65 6.55
CA GLU A 77 -25.68 17.65 6.71
C GLU A 77 -25.31 17.63 8.20
N LYS A 78 -24.44 16.73 8.57
CA LYS A 78 -23.87 16.63 9.91
C LYS A 78 -22.37 16.82 9.85
N THR A 79 -21.85 17.54 10.83
CA THR A 79 -20.41 17.73 11.00
C THR A 79 -19.99 17.05 12.31
N VAL A 80 -19.00 16.18 12.23
CA VAL A 80 -18.41 15.52 13.38
C VAL A 80 -16.94 15.82 13.46
N THR A 81 -16.51 16.33 14.60
CA THR A 81 -15.09 16.52 14.93
C THR A 81 -14.66 15.36 15.83
N LEU A 82 -13.64 14.63 15.43
CA LEU A 82 -13.11 13.50 16.17
C LEU A 82 -11.73 13.85 16.75
N THR A 83 -11.51 13.53 18.01
CA THR A 83 -10.19 13.54 18.63
C THR A 83 -9.71 12.10 18.77
N VAL A 84 -8.56 11.79 18.20
CA VAL A 84 -7.95 10.46 18.24
C VAL A 84 -6.61 10.51 18.96
N LYS A 85 -6.23 9.38 19.58
CA LYS A 85 -4.88 9.20 20.08
C LYS A 85 -3.97 8.76 18.94
N ALA A 86 -2.96 9.53 18.65
CA ALA A 86 -1.96 9.23 17.61
C ALA A 86 -0.56 9.08 18.22
N ARG A 87 0.34 8.46 17.48
CA ARG A 87 1.77 8.35 17.82
C ARG A 87 2.58 8.93 16.67
N GLU A 88 3.51 9.79 16.99
CA GLU A 88 4.29 10.54 16.00
C GLU A 88 5.51 9.75 15.54
N LEU A 89 5.37 9.01 14.45
CA LEU A 89 6.43 8.14 13.91
C LEU A 89 7.68 8.90 13.45
N SER A 90 7.60 10.21 13.22
CA SER A 90 8.77 11.03 12.89
C SER A 90 9.85 11.08 13.98
N GLN A 91 9.50 10.67 15.21
CA GLN A 91 10.44 10.53 16.31
C GLN A 91 11.28 9.24 16.26
N LEU A 92 10.95 8.33 15.35
CA LEU A 92 11.64 7.06 15.21
C LEU A 92 12.60 7.08 14.02
N GLN A 93 13.70 6.35 14.18
CA GLN A 93 14.54 5.99 13.06
C GLN A 93 13.91 4.78 12.37
N PRO A 94 13.59 4.87 11.06
CA PRO A 94 13.07 3.71 10.33
C PRO A 94 14.14 2.63 10.15
N LEU A 95 13.72 1.38 10.04
CA LEU A 95 14.58 0.27 9.63
C LEU A 95 15.10 0.46 8.22
N TYR A 96 14.20 0.89 7.34
CA TYR A 96 14.52 1.32 5.99
C TYR A 96 13.44 2.26 5.46
N GLN A 97 13.82 3.06 4.48
CA GLN A 97 12.89 3.87 3.68
C GLN A 97 13.45 4.09 2.29
N PHE A 98 12.58 4.06 1.30
CA PHE A 98 12.94 4.32 -0.09
C PHE A 98 11.72 4.81 -0.88
N ALA A 99 11.97 5.36 -2.07
CA ALA A 99 10.94 5.76 -3.01
C ALA A 99 10.99 4.90 -4.28
N VAL A 100 9.82 4.59 -4.81
CA VAL A 100 9.63 3.89 -6.08
C VAL A 100 8.68 4.68 -6.95
N SER A 101 9.10 5.03 -8.15
CA SER A 101 8.25 5.65 -9.17
C SER A 101 7.71 4.59 -10.13
N ASP A 102 6.54 4.83 -10.70
CA ASP A 102 6.00 3.97 -11.75
C ASP A 102 7.03 3.81 -12.90
N GLY A 103 7.18 2.59 -13.40
CA GLY A 103 8.24 2.23 -14.35
C GLY A 103 9.57 1.84 -13.71
N HIS A 104 9.66 1.80 -12.38
CA HIS A 104 10.87 1.37 -11.67
C HIS A 104 11.31 -0.04 -12.09
N GLY A 105 12.60 -0.22 -12.34
CA GLY A 105 13.10 -1.49 -12.88
C GLY A 105 12.49 -1.88 -14.24
N GLY A 106 11.84 -0.93 -14.92
CA GLY A 106 11.20 -1.13 -16.22
C GLY A 106 9.77 -1.68 -16.14
N SER A 107 9.23 -1.97 -14.94
CA SER A 107 7.96 -2.70 -14.86
C SER A 107 7.10 -2.45 -13.63
N VAL A 108 7.62 -2.05 -12.48
CA VAL A 108 6.80 -1.80 -11.29
C VAL A 108 5.88 -0.60 -11.52
N GLY A 109 4.60 -0.74 -11.16
CA GLY A 109 3.59 0.31 -11.35
C GLY A 109 3.01 0.36 -12.76
N GLU A 110 3.12 -0.70 -13.55
CA GLU A 110 2.40 -0.85 -14.82
C GLU A 110 0.89 -0.97 -14.60
N LEU A 111 0.49 -1.59 -13.49
CA LEU A 111 -0.90 -1.78 -13.10
C LEU A 111 -1.24 -0.99 -11.84
N ALA A 112 -2.50 -0.98 -11.48
CA ALA A 112 -2.95 -0.34 -10.25
C ALA A 112 -2.32 -1.00 -9.02
N PHE A 113 -1.88 -0.17 -8.06
CA PHE A 113 -1.40 -0.66 -6.76
C PHE A 113 -2.57 -1.27 -5.98
N GLN A 114 -2.41 -2.50 -5.54
CA GLN A 114 -3.43 -3.26 -4.83
C GLN A 114 -3.05 -3.57 -3.37
N GLY A 115 -1.79 -3.41 -3.03
CA GLY A 115 -1.35 -3.63 -1.67
C GLY A 115 0.14 -3.94 -1.56
N TYR A 116 0.57 -4.13 -0.34
CA TYR A 116 1.94 -4.56 -0.06
C TYR A 116 2.02 -5.26 1.29
N ASP A 117 3.07 -6.05 1.45
CA ASP A 117 3.53 -6.54 2.75
C ASP A 117 5.02 -6.30 2.90
N ILE A 118 5.56 -6.47 4.10
CA ILE A 118 6.96 -6.17 4.43
C ILE A 118 7.57 -7.26 5.30
N ASP A 119 8.88 -7.39 5.19
CA ASP A 119 9.73 -8.01 6.20
C ASP A 119 10.98 -7.14 6.46
N GLU A 120 11.98 -7.66 7.17
CA GLU A 120 13.20 -6.92 7.51
C GLU A 120 14.08 -6.57 6.29
N GLN A 121 13.88 -7.23 5.16
CA GLN A 121 14.73 -7.13 3.97
C GLN A 121 14.00 -6.64 2.73
N PHE A 122 12.68 -6.89 2.65
CA PHE A 122 11.91 -6.73 1.43
C PHE A 122 10.56 -6.04 1.66
N VAL A 123 10.12 -5.40 0.58
CA VAL A 123 8.73 -4.98 0.36
C VAL A 123 8.18 -5.85 -0.76
N TYR A 124 7.06 -6.49 -0.52
CA TYR A 124 6.31 -7.29 -1.48
C TYR A 124 5.20 -6.41 -2.03
N TYR A 125 5.42 -5.89 -3.22
CA TYR A 125 4.53 -4.96 -3.89
C TYR A 125 3.57 -5.71 -4.78
N TYR A 126 2.27 -5.53 -4.56
CA TYR A 126 1.22 -6.17 -5.33
C TYR A 126 0.50 -5.15 -6.22
N GLU A 127 0.41 -5.45 -7.48
CA GLU A 127 -0.30 -4.66 -8.47
C GLU A 127 -1.16 -5.55 -9.35
N GLY A 128 -2.29 -5.01 -9.78
CA GLY A 128 -3.22 -5.74 -10.61
C GLY A 128 -4.29 -4.85 -11.19
N MET A 129 -5.05 -5.42 -12.08
CA MET A 129 -6.25 -4.81 -12.64
C MET A 129 -7.34 -5.87 -12.68
N GLY A 130 -8.56 -5.45 -12.37
CA GLY A 130 -9.75 -6.25 -12.57
C GLY A 130 -10.00 -6.54 -14.04
N TYR A 131 -10.89 -7.48 -14.29
CA TYR A 131 -11.29 -7.85 -15.63
C TYR A 131 -11.98 -6.68 -16.35
N LEU A 132 -11.48 -6.38 -17.54
CA LEU A 132 -12.20 -5.62 -18.55
C LEU A 132 -12.50 -6.56 -19.72
N GLU A 133 -13.69 -6.50 -20.30
CA GLU A 133 -14.12 -7.42 -21.38
C GLU A 133 -13.12 -7.54 -22.54
N ALA A 134 -12.26 -6.54 -22.74
CA ALA A 134 -11.26 -6.49 -23.81
C ALA A 134 -9.90 -7.06 -23.41
N ASP A 135 -9.60 -7.18 -22.10
CA ASP A 135 -8.28 -7.60 -21.60
C ASP A 135 -8.42 -8.59 -20.44
N PRO A 136 -7.67 -9.68 -20.44
CA PRO A 136 -7.64 -10.58 -19.30
C PRO A 136 -7.11 -9.87 -18.07
N SER A 137 -7.63 -10.21 -16.91
CA SER A 137 -7.09 -9.75 -15.63
C SER A 137 -5.60 -10.05 -15.53
N LYS A 138 -4.84 -9.11 -14.99
CA LYS A 138 -3.40 -9.28 -14.76
C LYS A 138 -3.06 -8.86 -13.34
N ALA A 139 -2.17 -9.59 -12.72
CA ALA A 139 -1.61 -9.22 -11.44
C ALA A 139 -0.14 -9.62 -11.37
N TYR A 140 0.65 -8.80 -10.67
CA TYR A 140 2.08 -9.04 -10.48
C TYR A 140 2.46 -8.83 -9.02
N VAL A 141 3.36 -9.65 -8.53
CA VAL A 141 4.09 -9.40 -7.30
C VAL A 141 5.51 -9.03 -7.65
N SER A 142 5.94 -7.86 -7.19
CA SER A 142 7.31 -7.38 -7.27
C SER A 142 7.94 -7.40 -5.89
N VAL A 143 9.17 -7.87 -5.79
CA VAL A 143 9.95 -7.88 -4.55
C VAL A 143 11.02 -6.80 -4.65
N LEU A 144 10.92 -5.81 -3.79
CA LEU A 144 11.86 -4.71 -3.68
C LEU A 144 12.72 -4.91 -2.44
N ASP A 145 14.02 -4.78 -2.55
CA ASP A 145 14.89 -4.83 -1.38
C ASP A 145 14.74 -3.56 -0.51
N LYS A 146 15.38 -3.54 0.65
CA LYS A 146 15.34 -2.42 1.60
C LYS A 146 15.92 -1.10 1.05
N ASN A 147 16.59 -1.13 -0.10
CA ASN A 147 17.09 0.04 -0.82
C ASN A 147 16.17 0.43 -1.98
N GLY A 148 15.08 -0.32 -2.21
CA GLY A 148 14.13 -0.10 -3.28
C GLY A 148 14.54 -0.71 -4.63
N LEU A 149 15.55 -1.57 -4.66
CA LEU A 149 15.95 -2.25 -5.89
C LEU A 149 15.02 -3.43 -6.17
N LEU A 150 14.60 -3.56 -7.43
CA LEU A 150 13.76 -4.68 -7.87
C LEU A 150 14.58 -5.97 -7.88
N SER A 151 14.26 -6.88 -6.97
CA SER A 151 14.91 -8.18 -6.83
C SER A 151 14.21 -9.28 -7.63
N ALA A 152 12.89 -9.20 -7.74
CA ALA A 152 12.09 -10.15 -8.51
C ALA A 152 10.74 -9.55 -8.91
N ARG A 153 10.18 -10.04 -10.02
CA ARG A 153 8.79 -9.78 -10.41
C ARG A 153 8.20 -11.03 -11.02
N LYS A 154 7.00 -11.39 -10.61
CA LYS A 154 6.27 -12.55 -11.10
C LYS A 154 4.81 -12.20 -11.37
N GLU A 155 4.32 -12.71 -12.49
CA GLU A 155 2.89 -12.71 -12.78
C GLU A 155 2.19 -13.72 -11.87
N VAL A 156 1.01 -13.33 -11.37
CA VAL A 156 0.15 -14.18 -10.56
C VAL A 156 -0.89 -14.80 -11.47
N ALA A 157 -0.50 -15.87 -12.15
CA ALA A 157 -1.32 -16.53 -13.17
C ALA A 157 -2.69 -17.01 -12.65
N ALA A 158 -2.80 -17.35 -11.36
CA ALA A 158 -4.07 -17.80 -10.78
C ALA A 158 -5.16 -16.71 -10.74
N VAL A 159 -4.78 -15.43 -10.75
CA VAL A 159 -5.72 -14.29 -10.74
C VAL A 159 -6.11 -13.87 -12.16
N ALA A 160 -5.27 -14.21 -13.14
CA ALA A 160 -5.36 -13.72 -14.52
C ALA A 160 -6.07 -14.67 -15.49
N ASP A 161 -6.36 -15.90 -15.07
CA ASP A 161 -6.80 -16.97 -15.97
C ASP A 161 -8.20 -17.45 -15.61
N ALA A 162 -9.18 -17.13 -16.46
CA ALA A 162 -10.57 -17.52 -16.28
C ALA A 162 -10.76 -19.06 -16.19
N GLU A 163 -9.95 -19.85 -16.92
CA GLU A 163 -10.01 -21.32 -16.85
C GLU A 163 -9.57 -21.79 -15.46
N LYS A 164 -8.48 -21.23 -14.92
CA LYS A 164 -8.02 -21.56 -13.59
C LYS A 164 -8.97 -21.11 -12.48
N LEU A 165 -9.59 -19.94 -12.63
CA LEU A 165 -10.62 -19.49 -11.69
C LEU A 165 -11.83 -20.43 -11.68
N ASN A 166 -12.20 -20.96 -12.86
CA ASN A 166 -13.25 -21.97 -12.97
C ASN A 166 -12.85 -23.30 -12.29
N GLU A 167 -11.57 -23.73 -12.38
CA GLU A 167 -11.07 -24.91 -11.68
C GLU A 167 -11.20 -24.78 -10.16
N PHE A 168 -11.13 -23.56 -9.62
CA PHE A 168 -11.38 -23.25 -8.20
C PHE A 168 -12.86 -23.05 -7.86
N GLY A 169 -13.78 -23.31 -8.79
CA GLY A 169 -15.22 -23.20 -8.57
C GLY A 169 -15.76 -21.75 -8.66
N MET A 170 -14.97 -20.81 -9.12
CA MET A 170 -15.40 -19.43 -9.38
C MET A 170 -16.06 -19.36 -10.76
N THR A 171 -17.38 -19.55 -10.80
CA THR A 171 -18.13 -19.75 -12.06
C THR A 171 -18.69 -18.47 -12.67
N ASP A 172 -18.73 -17.36 -11.93
CA ASP A 172 -19.28 -16.11 -12.42
C ASP A 172 -18.21 -15.24 -13.10
N ARG A 173 -18.25 -15.28 -14.41
CA ARG A 173 -17.47 -14.45 -15.36
C ARG A 173 -15.95 -14.52 -15.25
N GLY A 174 -15.40 -15.35 -14.36
CA GLY A 174 -13.98 -15.68 -14.38
C GLY A 174 -13.03 -14.50 -14.13
N TYR A 175 -13.41 -13.51 -13.32
CA TYR A 175 -12.49 -12.47 -12.94
C TYR A 175 -12.37 -12.34 -11.42
N MET A 176 -11.16 -12.10 -11.01
CA MET A 176 -10.81 -11.76 -9.64
C MET A 176 -9.99 -10.48 -9.67
N GLU A 177 -10.30 -9.55 -8.79
CA GLU A 177 -9.48 -8.37 -8.59
C GLU A 177 -8.46 -8.63 -7.48
N ALA A 178 -7.22 -8.24 -7.74
CA ALA A 178 -6.17 -8.28 -6.75
C ALA A 178 -6.43 -7.21 -5.70
N GLU A 179 -6.62 -7.55 -4.41
CA GLU A 179 -6.96 -6.55 -3.39
C GLU A 179 -6.06 -6.57 -2.15
N GLY A 180 -5.13 -7.49 -2.05
CA GLY A 180 -4.24 -7.55 -0.92
C GLY A 180 -3.19 -8.64 -1.01
N ILE A 181 -2.19 -8.52 -0.15
CA ILE A 181 -1.08 -9.46 -0.10
C ILE A 181 -0.61 -9.64 1.35
N LYS A 182 -0.25 -10.86 1.69
CA LYS A 182 0.39 -11.19 2.96
C LYS A 182 1.48 -12.21 2.76
N VAL A 183 2.61 -12.02 3.43
CA VAL A 183 3.72 -12.98 3.42
C VAL A 183 3.91 -13.56 4.81
N LYS A 184 3.93 -14.88 4.93
CA LYS A 184 4.16 -15.57 6.18
C LYS A 184 4.97 -16.82 5.97
N ASN A 185 6.07 -16.99 6.71
CA ASN A 185 6.94 -18.19 6.62
C ASN A 185 7.38 -18.50 5.18
N GLY A 186 7.72 -17.46 4.40
CA GLY A 186 8.11 -17.62 2.99
C GLY A 186 6.97 -17.98 2.03
N THR A 187 5.73 -18.03 2.52
CA THR A 187 4.53 -18.28 1.70
C THR A 187 3.80 -16.98 1.45
N LEU A 188 3.42 -16.77 0.20
CA LEU A 188 2.63 -15.64 -0.26
C LEU A 188 1.14 -15.99 -0.21
N TYR A 189 0.35 -15.14 0.38
CA TYR A 189 -1.11 -15.20 0.42
C TYR A 189 -1.67 -13.98 -0.33
N LEU A 190 -2.59 -14.23 -1.26
CA LEU A 190 -3.23 -13.26 -2.13
C LEU A 190 -4.74 -13.32 -1.96
#